data_628573366e80554237013c958c031ab4
#
_entry.id   628573366e80554237013c958c031ab4
#
_cell.length_a   1.000
_cell.length_b   1.000
_cell.length_c   1.000
_cell.angle_alpha   90.00
_cell.angle_beta   90.00
_cell.angle_gamma   90.00
#
_symmetry.space_group_name_H-M   'P 1'
#
loop_
_entity.id
_entity.type
_entity.pdbx_description
1 polymer ?
#
loop_
_entity_poly.entity_id
_entity_poly.type
_entity_poly.pdbx_seq_one_letter_code
_entity_poly.pdbx_strand_id
1 'polypeptide(L)'
;MASQPHLVPDRHGRASSEGRPGHRDRSADGPQKELIERAYRTAEQLGLPVFCQDEAGPYQAIPQPGPAWQPSGVPVRHPHEYVRGGTVKLLTLFRPATGQVWAQPVDHAPNTVLHPWLQDELTAILATLSPTTVPVDAVTTRAAWTIWQEGLSQPFTLPEELPPLRALLVWDNLAGHKTPELVCWLCAHGVMPLYTPLGGSWLNLAESIQRILVRRAIVGQHPTSTNEMKDWLTAIVRGWNAAPTPFEWGGKRAARRQRAHDRRHALGGSGGCTRRPIARRCRRTLSHTIGDHRAN
;
A
#
# COMPACT_ATOMS: atom_id res chain seq x y z
N MET A 1 20.01 9.98 65.76
CA MET A 1 19.13 9.64 64.57
C MET A 1 19.80 10.17 63.36
N ALA A 2 20.46 9.30 62.61
CA ALA A 2 21.35 9.64 61.50
C ALA A 2 20.60 9.52 60.17
N SER A 3 20.61 10.60 59.38
CA SER A 3 20.09 10.64 58.03
C SER A 3 21.09 10.00 57.09
N GLN A 4 20.63 9.05 56.29
CA GLN A 4 21.40 8.44 55.22
C GLN A 4 21.31 9.26 53.93
N PRO A 5 22.39 9.38 53.15
CA PRO A 5 22.37 10.04 51.85
C PRO A 5 21.91 9.11 50.74
N HIS A 6 21.01 9.61 49.89
CA HIS A 6 20.60 8.97 48.65
C HIS A 6 21.72 9.02 47.58
N LEU A 7 22.19 7.86 47.15
CA LEU A 7 23.06 7.69 46.02
C LEU A 7 22.23 7.76 44.74
N VAL A 8 22.57 8.68 43.84
CA VAL A 8 22.10 8.79 42.46
C VAL A 8 23.02 7.92 41.62
N PRO A 9 22.53 7.01 40.77
CA PRO A 9 23.40 6.23 39.88
C PRO A 9 23.79 7.04 38.67
N ASP A 10 25.08 7.03 38.40
CA ASP A 10 25.80 7.64 37.32
C ASP A 10 25.37 7.05 35.95
N ARG A 11 24.98 7.90 34.98
CA ARG A 11 24.60 7.52 33.63
C ARG A 11 25.81 7.60 32.71
N HIS A 12 26.68 6.63 32.73
CA HIS A 12 27.63 6.36 31.65
C HIS A 12 27.83 4.85 31.45
N GLY A 13 26.77 4.17 30.94
CA GLY A 13 26.88 2.87 30.31
C GLY A 13 27.09 3.07 28.79
N ARG A 14 28.29 2.84 28.29
CA ARG A 14 28.56 2.64 26.87
C ARG A 14 27.65 1.52 26.36
N ALA A 15 26.70 1.86 25.48
CA ALA A 15 25.99 0.90 24.68
C ALA A 15 26.98 0.29 23.70
N SER A 16 27.23 -1.00 23.88
CA SER A 16 27.88 -1.86 22.90
C SER A 16 27.13 -1.79 21.58
N SER A 17 27.86 -1.65 20.50
CA SER A 17 27.42 -1.64 19.12
C SER A 17 26.62 -2.91 18.80
N GLU A 18 25.31 -2.87 18.93
CA GLU A 18 24.46 -3.86 18.29
C GLU A 18 24.62 -3.70 16.79
N GLY A 19 24.99 -4.81 16.15
CA GLY A 19 25.26 -4.90 14.73
C GLY A 19 24.06 -4.38 13.93
N ARG A 20 24.33 -3.52 12.96
CA ARG A 20 23.38 -3.14 11.92
C ARG A 20 22.74 -4.41 11.36
N PRO A 21 21.41 -4.50 11.25
CA PRO A 21 20.76 -5.63 10.60
C PRO A 21 21.39 -5.82 9.22
N GLY A 22 21.91 -7.02 8.99
CA GLY A 22 22.68 -7.38 7.79
C GLY A 22 21.99 -6.88 6.53
N HIS A 23 22.79 -6.45 5.59
CA HIS A 23 22.43 -6.10 4.23
C HIS A 23 21.70 -7.31 3.63
N ARG A 24 20.35 -7.31 3.66
CA ARG A 24 19.56 -8.36 3.03
C ARG A 24 19.90 -8.38 1.55
N ASP A 25 20.21 -9.56 1.07
CA ASP A 25 20.50 -9.81 -0.34
C ASP A 25 19.25 -9.43 -1.17
N ARG A 26 19.28 -8.27 -1.80
CA ARG A 26 18.21 -7.79 -2.68
C ARG A 26 18.08 -8.60 -3.96
N SER A 27 19.00 -9.50 -4.23
CA SER A 27 18.95 -10.38 -5.41
C SER A 27 17.84 -11.42 -5.31
N ALA A 28 17.49 -11.86 -4.08
CA ALA A 28 16.42 -12.82 -3.84
C ALA A 28 15.01 -12.21 -4.07
N ASP A 29 14.86 -10.89 -4.01
CA ASP A 29 13.58 -10.22 -4.24
C ASP A 29 13.23 -10.07 -5.74
N GLY A 30 14.20 -10.24 -6.63
CA GLY A 30 14.04 -10.06 -8.07
C GLY A 30 12.96 -10.98 -8.68
N PRO A 31 13.05 -12.30 -8.53
CA PRO A 31 12.09 -13.24 -9.10
C PRO A 31 10.67 -13.04 -8.59
N GLN A 32 10.51 -12.74 -7.29
CA GLN A 32 9.20 -12.53 -6.69
C GLN A 32 8.56 -11.22 -7.16
N LYS A 33 9.37 -10.17 -7.33
CA LYS A 33 8.92 -8.92 -7.93
C LYS A 33 8.47 -9.14 -9.38
N GLU A 34 9.24 -9.87 -10.16
CA GLU A 34 8.93 -10.18 -11.56
C GLU A 34 7.65 -11.01 -11.68
N LEU A 35 7.41 -11.95 -10.76
CA LEU A 35 6.17 -12.70 -10.67
C LEU A 35 4.95 -11.79 -10.48
N ILE A 36 5.01 -10.87 -9.52
CA ILE A 36 3.91 -9.91 -9.27
C ILE A 36 3.71 -8.99 -10.47
N GLU A 37 4.79 -8.47 -11.06
CA GLU A 37 4.70 -7.65 -12.26
C GLU A 37 4.13 -8.41 -13.46
N ARG A 38 4.49 -9.68 -13.62
CA ARG A 38 3.91 -10.57 -14.64
C ARG A 38 2.41 -10.76 -14.41
N ALA A 39 2.00 -11.00 -13.16
CA ALA A 39 0.58 -11.12 -12.83
C ALA A 39 -0.21 -9.89 -13.30
N TYR A 40 0.22 -8.69 -12.95
CA TYR A 40 -0.47 -7.47 -13.36
C TYR A 40 -0.47 -7.20 -14.88
N ARG A 41 0.56 -7.68 -15.60
CA ARG A 41 0.68 -7.40 -17.04
C ARG A 41 -0.04 -8.40 -17.91
N THR A 42 -0.07 -9.67 -17.50
CA THR A 42 -0.45 -10.76 -18.41
C THR A 42 -1.60 -11.61 -17.92
N ALA A 43 -1.86 -11.71 -16.62
CA ALA A 43 -2.84 -12.68 -16.11
C ALA A 43 -4.27 -12.40 -16.61
N GLU A 44 -4.70 -11.15 -16.64
CA GLU A 44 -6.04 -10.78 -17.13
C GLU A 44 -6.21 -11.14 -18.62
N GLN A 45 -5.15 -11.06 -19.43
CA GLN A 45 -5.17 -11.46 -20.85
C GLN A 45 -5.28 -12.99 -21.01
N LEU A 46 -4.84 -13.73 -20.01
CA LEU A 46 -4.96 -15.19 -19.93
C LEU A 46 -6.28 -15.64 -19.29
N GLY A 47 -7.21 -14.72 -19.04
CA GLY A 47 -8.49 -15.00 -18.40
C GLY A 47 -8.39 -15.20 -16.88
N LEU A 48 -7.26 -14.84 -16.26
CA LEU A 48 -7.05 -14.93 -14.82
C LEU A 48 -7.14 -13.53 -14.18
N PRO A 49 -8.26 -13.16 -13.58
CA PRO A 49 -8.38 -11.88 -12.87
C PRO A 49 -7.40 -11.80 -11.70
N VAL A 50 -6.80 -10.62 -11.54
CA VAL A 50 -5.86 -10.32 -10.46
C VAL A 50 -6.52 -9.43 -9.45
N PHE A 51 -6.51 -9.88 -8.20
CA PHE A 51 -6.98 -9.11 -7.06
C PHE A 51 -5.80 -8.73 -6.17
N CYS A 52 -5.95 -7.61 -5.46
CA CYS A 52 -5.01 -7.14 -4.44
C CYS A 52 -5.77 -6.99 -3.14
N GLN A 53 -5.27 -7.57 -2.05
CA GLN A 53 -5.87 -7.42 -0.73
C GLN A 53 -4.90 -6.69 0.20
N ASP A 54 -5.46 -5.85 1.10
CA ASP A 54 -4.69 -5.14 2.12
C ASP A 54 -5.61 -4.55 3.19
N GLU A 55 -5.06 -4.26 4.38
CA GLU A 55 -5.73 -3.51 5.44
C GLU A 55 -5.08 -2.16 5.65
N ALA A 56 -5.88 -1.12 5.56
CA ALA A 56 -5.41 0.24 5.81
C ALA A 56 -5.83 0.77 7.18
N GLY A 57 -5.00 1.61 7.78
CA GLY A 57 -5.25 2.22 9.09
C GLY A 57 -4.35 1.67 10.19
N PRO A 58 -4.65 1.91 11.48
CA PRO A 58 -5.87 2.52 11.98
C PRO A 58 -5.97 4.02 11.71
N TYR A 59 -7.12 4.47 11.25
CA TYR A 59 -7.45 5.89 11.10
C TYR A 59 -8.16 6.37 12.35
N GLN A 60 -7.72 7.48 12.92
CA GLN A 60 -8.32 8.04 14.13
C GLN A 60 -9.49 8.96 13.79
N ALA A 61 -10.58 8.85 14.55
CA ALA A 61 -11.69 9.81 14.54
C ALA A 61 -11.28 11.06 15.33
N ILE A 62 -10.56 11.93 14.66
CA ILE A 62 -10.07 13.23 15.13
C ILE A 62 -10.19 14.22 13.97
N PRO A 63 -10.12 15.55 14.25
CA PRO A 63 -10.02 16.52 13.17
C PRO A 63 -8.88 16.21 12.20
N GLN A 64 -9.17 16.11 10.91
CA GLN A 64 -8.23 15.85 9.84
C GLN A 64 -8.06 17.09 8.98
N PRO A 65 -7.19 18.05 9.37
CA PRO A 65 -7.07 19.31 8.65
C PRO A 65 -6.65 19.05 7.20
N GLY A 66 -7.35 19.70 6.30
CA GLY A 66 -7.02 19.72 4.88
C GLY A 66 -5.94 20.76 4.56
N PRO A 67 -5.65 20.95 3.26
CA PRO A 67 -4.82 22.06 2.80
C PRO A 67 -5.43 23.39 3.22
N ALA A 68 -4.65 24.28 3.81
CA ALA A 68 -5.05 25.62 4.20
C ALA A 68 -4.11 26.67 3.61
N TRP A 69 -4.65 27.86 3.32
CA TRP A 69 -3.86 29.01 2.94
C TRP A 69 -3.21 29.63 4.18
N GLN A 70 -1.91 29.81 4.11
CA GLN A 70 -1.14 30.47 5.16
C GLN A 70 -0.22 31.51 4.53
N PRO A 71 0.08 32.61 5.22
CA PRO A 71 1.14 33.52 4.80
C PRO A 71 2.47 32.77 4.66
N SER A 72 3.29 33.21 3.72
CA SER A 72 4.62 32.60 3.52
C SER A 72 5.44 32.68 4.81
N GLY A 73 6.01 31.55 5.22
CA GLY A 73 6.81 31.43 6.44
C GLY A 73 6.01 31.22 7.74
N VAL A 74 4.68 31.22 7.69
CA VAL A 74 3.85 30.90 8.85
C VAL A 74 3.45 29.44 8.81
N PRO A 75 3.85 28.61 9.80
CA PRO A 75 3.44 27.20 9.83
C PRO A 75 1.94 27.08 10.13
N VAL A 76 1.31 26.08 9.51
CA VAL A 76 -0.08 25.73 9.84
C VAL A 76 -0.14 25.26 11.29
N ARG A 77 -1.02 25.87 12.08
CA ARG A 77 -1.26 25.46 13.46
C ARG A 77 -2.38 24.42 13.48
N HIS A 78 -2.14 23.32 14.18
CA HIS A 78 -3.14 22.30 14.47
C HIS A 78 -3.56 22.39 15.94
N PRO A 79 -4.81 22.06 16.29
CA PRO A 79 -5.21 22.01 17.69
C PRO A 79 -4.36 20.98 18.44
N HIS A 80 -3.88 21.35 19.62
CA HIS A 80 -3.12 20.43 20.50
C HIS A 80 -4.05 19.42 21.18
N GLU A 81 -5.28 19.86 21.46
CA GLU A 81 -6.26 19.09 22.18
C GLU A 81 -7.39 18.70 21.25
N TYR A 82 -7.71 17.43 21.24
CA TYR A 82 -8.84 16.88 20.52
C TYR A 82 -9.38 15.65 21.25
N VAL A 83 -10.68 15.46 21.15
CA VAL A 83 -11.34 14.26 21.66
C VAL A 83 -11.09 13.13 20.64
N ARG A 84 -10.62 11.99 21.12
CA ARG A 84 -10.42 10.79 20.30
C ARG A 84 -11.72 10.01 20.21
N GLY A 85 -12.34 9.98 19.06
CA GLY A 85 -13.58 9.24 18.78
C GLY A 85 -13.39 7.76 18.48
N GLY A 86 -12.17 7.22 18.66
CA GLY A 86 -11.84 5.84 18.33
C GLY A 86 -11.05 5.70 17.02
N THR A 87 -10.90 4.45 16.55
CA THR A 87 -10.14 4.13 15.33
C THR A 87 -10.93 3.24 14.39
N VAL A 88 -10.68 3.38 13.09
CA VAL A 88 -11.26 2.55 12.02
C VAL A 88 -10.15 2.00 11.15
N LYS A 89 -10.25 0.74 10.78
CA LYS A 89 -9.47 0.12 9.69
C LYS A 89 -10.34 -0.08 8.47
N LEU A 90 -9.72 -0.18 7.30
CA LEU A 90 -10.40 -0.43 6.03
C LEU A 90 -9.84 -1.72 5.43
N LEU A 91 -10.64 -2.78 5.44
CA LEU A 91 -10.37 -3.98 4.67
C LEU A 91 -10.61 -3.67 3.19
N THR A 92 -9.70 -4.08 2.33
CA THR A 92 -9.79 -3.73 0.89
C THR A 92 -9.41 -4.92 0.03
N LEU A 93 -10.28 -5.25 -0.91
CA LEU A 93 -10.01 -6.13 -2.03
C LEU A 93 -10.21 -5.31 -3.32
N PHE A 94 -9.22 -5.30 -4.19
CA PHE A 94 -9.18 -4.44 -5.37
C PHE A 94 -8.82 -5.22 -6.62
N ARG A 95 -9.57 -5.05 -7.71
CA ARG A 95 -9.23 -5.57 -9.03
C ARG A 95 -8.66 -4.44 -9.88
N PRO A 96 -7.34 -4.37 -10.08
CA PRO A 96 -6.70 -3.26 -10.81
C PRO A 96 -7.20 -3.10 -12.25
N ALA A 97 -7.41 -4.19 -12.96
CA ALA A 97 -7.79 -4.16 -14.37
C ALA A 97 -9.14 -3.48 -14.62
N THR A 98 -10.09 -3.61 -13.72
CA THR A 98 -11.40 -2.95 -13.81
C THR A 98 -11.49 -1.69 -12.97
N GLY A 99 -10.62 -1.54 -11.99
CA GLY A 99 -10.68 -0.48 -10.99
C GLY A 99 -11.71 -0.72 -9.89
N GLN A 100 -12.38 -1.88 -9.87
CA GLN A 100 -13.43 -2.20 -8.90
C GLN A 100 -12.85 -2.50 -7.53
N VAL A 101 -13.55 -2.06 -6.49
CA VAL A 101 -13.14 -2.16 -5.07
C VAL A 101 -14.25 -2.79 -4.26
N TRP A 102 -13.89 -3.77 -3.46
CA TRP A 102 -14.67 -4.27 -2.34
C TRP A 102 -13.97 -3.83 -1.07
N ALA A 103 -14.65 -3.14 -0.20
CA ALA A 103 -14.01 -2.65 1.01
C ALA A 103 -15.01 -2.50 2.14
N GLN A 104 -14.55 -2.86 3.34
CA GLN A 104 -15.33 -2.80 4.57
C GLN A 104 -14.57 -2.06 5.65
N PRO A 105 -15.11 -0.94 6.15
CA PRO A 105 -14.57 -0.29 7.33
C PRO A 105 -14.94 -1.09 8.59
N VAL A 106 -13.93 -1.34 9.44
CA VAL A 106 -14.06 -2.13 10.67
C VAL A 106 -13.34 -1.44 11.83
N ASP A 107 -13.70 -1.75 13.07
CA ASP A 107 -12.98 -1.22 14.24
C ASP A 107 -11.61 -1.89 14.40
N HIS A 108 -11.56 -3.20 14.18
CA HIS A 108 -10.37 -4.03 14.27
C HIS A 108 -10.35 -5.05 13.13
N ALA A 109 -9.16 -5.49 12.73
CA ALA A 109 -8.99 -6.47 11.67
C ALA A 109 -8.16 -7.69 12.13
N PRO A 110 -8.60 -8.42 13.19
CA PRO A 110 -8.00 -9.72 13.49
C PRO A 110 -8.40 -10.74 12.42
N ASN A 111 -7.72 -11.90 12.41
CA ASN A 111 -8.04 -12.97 11.45
C ASN A 111 -9.51 -13.41 11.50
N THR A 112 -10.12 -13.35 12.69
CA THR A 112 -11.55 -13.66 12.88
C THR A 112 -12.51 -12.70 12.17
N VAL A 113 -12.04 -11.54 11.75
CA VAL A 113 -12.79 -10.55 10.96
C VAL A 113 -12.33 -10.55 9.50
N LEU A 114 -11.03 -10.56 9.27
CA LEU A 114 -10.44 -10.50 7.93
C LEU A 114 -10.77 -11.74 7.09
N HIS A 115 -10.56 -12.94 7.65
CA HIS A 115 -10.71 -14.17 6.86
C HIS A 115 -12.16 -14.41 6.40
N PRO A 116 -13.19 -14.35 7.27
CA PRO A 116 -14.56 -14.49 6.81
C PRO A 116 -14.94 -13.45 5.76
N TRP A 117 -14.62 -12.18 5.99
CA TRP A 117 -14.89 -11.13 5.02
C TRP A 117 -14.25 -11.41 3.66
N LEU A 118 -12.96 -11.78 3.63
CA LEU A 118 -12.25 -12.08 2.39
C LEU A 118 -12.85 -13.30 1.67
N GLN A 119 -13.21 -14.32 2.43
CA GLN A 119 -13.84 -15.53 1.90
C GLN A 119 -15.22 -15.23 1.29
N ASP A 120 -16.04 -14.43 1.96
CA ASP A 120 -17.35 -14.02 1.47
C ASP A 120 -17.25 -13.20 0.18
N GLU A 121 -16.37 -12.20 0.16
CA GLU A 121 -16.15 -11.36 -1.03
C GLU A 121 -15.62 -12.19 -2.21
N LEU A 122 -14.61 -13.02 -1.98
CA LEU A 122 -14.07 -13.88 -3.04
C LEU A 122 -15.10 -14.90 -3.53
N THR A 123 -15.90 -15.48 -2.65
CA THR A 123 -16.98 -16.41 -3.04
C THR A 123 -18.00 -15.72 -3.95
N ALA A 124 -18.45 -14.52 -3.55
CA ALA A 124 -19.37 -13.72 -4.36
C ALA A 124 -18.77 -13.34 -5.73
N ILE A 125 -17.51 -12.91 -5.74
CA ILE A 125 -16.80 -12.56 -6.98
C ILE A 125 -16.63 -13.79 -7.88
N LEU A 126 -16.15 -14.90 -7.33
CA LEU A 126 -15.93 -16.13 -8.09
C LEU A 126 -17.23 -16.67 -8.70
N ALA A 127 -18.37 -16.48 -8.05
CA ALA A 127 -19.67 -16.84 -8.61
C ALA A 127 -20.03 -16.04 -9.87
N THR A 128 -19.51 -14.83 -10.02
CA THR A 128 -19.73 -13.97 -11.21
C THR A 128 -18.75 -14.23 -12.36
N LEU A 129 -17.62 -14.87 -12.07
CA LEU A 129 -16.64 -15.21 -13.10
C LEU A 129 -17.16 -16.38 -13.92
N SER A 130 -17.02 -16.28 -15.23
CA SER A 130 -17.39 -17.39 -16.12
C SER A 130 -16.70 -18.68 -15.68
N PRO A 131 -17.41 -19.78 -15.56
CA PRO A 131 -16.77 -21.05 -15.27
C PRO A 131 -15.79 -21.38 -16.40
N THR A 132 -14.68 -22.01 -16.08
CA THR A 132 -13.75 -22.54 -17.07
C THR A 132 -14.52 -23.63 -17.85
N THR A 133 -14.91 -23.32 -19.07
CA THR A 133 -15.81 -24.18 -19.88
C THR A 133 -15.10 -25.40 -20.48
N VAL A 134 -13.79 -25.42 -20.43
CA VAL A 134 -12.98 -26.53 -20.94
C VAL A 134 -12.61 -27.46 -19.78
N PRO A 135 -12.94 -28.74 -19.86
CA PRO A 135 -12.41 -29.73 -18.94
C PRO A 135 -10.88 -29.71 -19.04
N VAL A 136 -10.21 -29.29 -18.00
CA VAL A 136 -8.75 -29.26 -17.93
C VAL A 136 -8.34 -30.50 -17.15
N ASP A 137 -7.47 -31.32 -17.74
CA ASP A 137 -6.91 -32.49 -17.06
C ASP A 137 -6.04 -32.07 -15.85
N ALA A 138 -5.83 -33.01 -14.94
CA ALA A 138 -5.10 -32.76 -13.69
C ALA A 138 -3.66 -32.27 -13.93
N VAL A 139 -3.00 -32.73 -15.01
CA VAL A 139 -1.62 -32.35 -15.33
C VAL A 139 -1.56 -30.89 -15.77
N THR A 140 -2.44 -30.50 -16.69
CA THR A 140 -2.54 -29.12 -17.18
C THR A 140 -2.97 -28.16 -16.05
N THR A 141 -3.92 -28.60 -15.22
CA THR A 141 -4.31 -27.82 -14.02
C THR A 141 -3.11 -27.58 -13.11
N ARG A 142 -2.39 -28.63 -12.74
CA ARG A 142 -1.21 -28.50 -11.87
C ARG A 142 -0.12 -27.63 -12.48
N ALA A 143 0.12 -27.74 -13.79
CA ALA A 143 1.08 -26.91 -14.49
C ALA A 143 0.71 -25.42 -14.41
N ALA A 144 -0.59 -25.08 -14.57
CA ALA A 144 -1.07 -23.70 -14.42
C ALA A 144 -0.80 -23.12 -13.04
N TRP A 145 -1.01 -23.91 -11.97
CA TRP A 145 -0.69 -23.50 -10.61
C TRP A 145 0.81 -23.34 -10.39
N THR A 146 1.62 -24.29 -10.89
CA THR A 146 3.09 -24.31 -10.73
C THR A 146 3.73 -23.07 -11.36
N ILE A 147 3.29 -22.65 -12.55
CA ILE A 147 3.78 -21.44 -13.24
C ILE A 147 3.66 -20.19 -12.37
N TRP A 148 2.59 -20.07 -11.60
CA TRP A 148 2.37 -18.91 -10.71
C TRP A 148 3.04 -19.09 -9.34
N GLN A 149 3.53 -20.28 -9.01
CA GLN A 149 4.34 -20.52 -7.83
C GLN A 149 5.83 -20.24 -8.08
N GLU A 150 6.26 -20.35 -9.33
CA GLU A 150 7.63 -20.03 -9.73
C GLU A 150 7.96 -18.57 -9.47
N GLY A 151 9.01 -18.31 -8.71
CA GLY A 151 9.43 -16.98 -8.29
C GLY A 151 8.95 -16.55 -6.89
N LEU A 152 8.09 -17.32 -6.23
CA LEU A 152 7.83 -17.12 -4.80
C LEU A 152 9.10 -17.46 -4.00
N SER A 153 9.49 -16.58 -3.07
CA SER A 153 10.64 -16.82 -2.18
C SER A 153 10.42 -18.01 -1.23
N GLN A 154 9.16 -18.29 -0.93
CA GLN A 154 8.73 -19.43 -0.13
C GLN A 154 7.54 -20.10 -0.84
N PRO A 155 7.80 -21.07 -1.72
CA PRO A 155 6.73 -21.85 -2.31
C PRO A 155 6.05 -22.70 -1.21
N PHE A 156 4.75 -22.84 -1.32
CA PHE A 156 3.96 -23.72 -0.43
C PHE A 156 3.63 -25.03 -1.16
N THR A 157 3.38 -26.08 -0.40
CA THR A 157 2.99 -27.37 -0.98
C THR A 157 1.59 -27.28 -1.56
N LEU A 158 1.48 -27.45 -2.88
CA LEU A 158 0.18 -27.51 -3.55
C LEU A 158 -0.54 -28.79 -3.16
N PRO A 159 -1.85 -28.74 -2.87
CA PRO A 159 -2.67 -29.93 -2.66
C PRO A 159 -2.55 -30.96 -3.79
N GLU A 160 -2.80 -32.21 -3.48
CA GLU A 160 -2.77 -33.27 -4.49
C GLU A 160 -3.85 -33.06 -5.55
N GLU A 161 -5.06 -32.76 -5.12
CA GLU A 161 -6.18 -32.38 -5.98
C GLU A 161 -6.30 -30.85 -6.02
N LEU A 162 -6.26 -30.29 -7.21
CA LEU A 162 -6.37 -28.85 -7.46
C LEU A 162 -7.53 -28.57 -8.41
N PRO A 163 -8.40 -27.62 -8.07
CA PRO A 163 -9.39 -27.13 -9.02
C PRO A 163 -8.70 -26.30 -10.11
N PRO A 164 -9.38 -26.05 -11.23
CA PRO A 164 -8.90 -25.08 -12.21
C PRO A 164 -8.57 -23.73 -11.55
N LEU A 165 -7.42 -23.14 -11.94
CA LEU A 165 -7.04 -21.83 -11.46
C LEU A 165 -8.01 -20.77 -11.99
N ARG A 166 -8.56 -19.95 -11.11
CA ARG A 166 -9.63 -18.99 -11.43
C ARG A 166 -9.24 -17.55 -11.19
N ALA A 167 -8.32 -17.29 -10.25
CA ALA A 167 -7.88 -15.95 -9.90
C ALA A 167 -6.50 -15.95 -9.26
N LEU A 168 -5.83 -14.80 -9.28
CA LEU A 168 -4.60 -14.52 -8.56
C LEU A 168 -4.89 -13.49 -7.46
N LEU A 169 -4.34 -13.68 -6.26
CA LEU A 169 -4.48 -12.76 -5.14
C LEU A 169 -3.11 -12.24 -4.69
N VAL A 170 -2.84 -10.98 -4.95
CA VAL A 170 -1.62 -10.30 -4.50
C VAL A 170 -1.85 -9.71 -3.11
N TRP A 171 -0.98 -10.01 -2.19
CA TRP A 171 -1.02 -9.50 -0.82
C TRP A 171 0.36 -9.45 -0.15
N ASP A 172 0.42 -8.91 1.04
CA ASP A 172 1.68 -8.81 1.78
C ASP A 172 2.00 -10.10 2.56
N ASN A 173 3.10 -10.04 3.32
CA ASN A 173 3.64 -11.17 4.07
C ASN A 173 3.16 -11.25 5.52
N LEU A 174 2.03 -10.65 5.89
CA LEU A 174 1.49 -10.76 7.24
C LEU A 174 1.26 -12.23 7.63
N ALA A 175 1.51 -12.57 8.88
CA ALA A 175 1.32 -13.92 9.38
C ALA A 175 -0.15 -14.41 9.20
N GLY A 176 -1.11 -13.50 9.36
CA GLY A 176 -2.53 -13.77 9.13
C GLY A 176 -2.85 -14.23 7.71
N HIS A 177 -2.12 -13.76 6.70
CA HIS A 177 -2.28 -14.15 5.30
C HIS A 177 -1.68 -15.52 4.96
N LYS A 178 -0.91 -16.09 5.87
CA LYS A 178 -0.19 -17.37 5.67
C LYS A 178 -0.72 -18.49 6.55
N THR A 179 -1.89 -18.31 7.16
CA THR A 179 -2.45 -19.39 7.95
C THR A 179 -2.83 -20.57 7.06
N PRO A 180 -2.53 -21.82 7.47
CA PRO A 180 -2.81 -22.98 6.65
C PRO A 180 -4.27 -23.07 6.21
N GLU A 181 -5.19 -22.73 7.10
CA GLU A 181 -6.64 -22.80 6.86
C GLU A 181 -7.04 -21.86 5.71
N LEU A 182 -6.52 -20.62 5.71
CA LEU A 182 -6.83 -19.63 4.67
C LEU A 182 -6.19 -20.01 3.34
N VAL A 183 -4.92 -20.44 3.34
CA VAL A 183 -4.23 -20.87 2.12
C VAL A 183 -4.90 -22.10 1.50
N CYS A 184 -5.26 -23.10 2.32
CA CYS A 184 -6.01 -24.28 1.84
C CYS A 184 -7.36 -23.87 1.26
N TRP A 185 -8.08 -22.95 1.91
CA TRP A 185 -9.36 -22.45 1.41
C TRP A 185 -9.19 -21.76 0.05
N LEU A 186 -8.20 -20.89 -0.11
CA LEU A 186 -7.88 -20.22 -1.38
C LEU A 186 -7.60 -21.26 -2.48
N CYS A 187 -6.74 -22.24 -2.21
CA CYS A 187 -6.43 -23.29 -3.16
C CYS A 187 -7.68 -24.09 -3.57
N ALA A 188 -8.53 -24.47 -2.61
CA ALA A 188 -9.76 -25.20 -2.87
C ALA A 188 -10.77 -24.41 -3.74
N HIS A 189 -10.69 -23.08 -3.76
CA HIS A 189 -11.55 -22.20 -4.56
C HIS A 189 -10.91 -21.70 -5.85
N GLY A 190 -9.72 -22.22 -6.22
CA GLY A 190 -9.04 -21.84 -7.45
C GLY A 190 -8.35 -20.48 -7.38
N VAL A 191 -7.99 -19.99 -6.20
CA VAL A 191 -7.31 -18.72 -6.00
C VAL A 191 -5.85 -18.94 -5.59
N MET A 192 -4.92 -18.48 -6.43
CA MET A 192 -3.49 -18.57 -6.16
C MET A 192 -3.00 -17.36 -5.36
N PRO A 193 -2.52 -17.52 -4.12
CA PRO A 193 -1.93 -16.43 -3.36
C PRO A 193 -0.52 -16.06 -3.88
N LEU A 194 -0.29 -14.78 -4.14
CA LEU A 194 0.97 -14.22 -4.57
C LEU A 194 1.48 -13.21 -3.54
N TYR A 195 2.50 -13.59 -2.78
CA TYR A 195 3.05 -12.74 -1.74
C TYR A 195 4.04 -11.72 -2.31
N THR A 196 3.97 -10.48 -1.85
CA THR A 196 4.98 -9.47 -2.21
C THR A 196 6.33 -9.77 -1.55
N PRO A 197 7.47 -9.35 -2.12
CA PRO A 197 8.76 -9.46 -1.45
C PRO A 197 8.77 -8.73 -0.10
N LEU A 198 9.62 -9.16 0.82
CA LEU A 198 9.81 -8.45 2.09
C LEU A 198 10.33 -7.03 1.82
N GLY A 199 9.57 -6.03 2.28
CA GLY A 199 9.83 -4.63 1.98
C GLY A 199 9.35 -4.17 0.60
N GLY A 200 8.62 -5.03 -0.13
CA GLY A 200 8.03 -4.75 -1.43
C GLY A 200 6.53 -4.46 -1.40
N SER A 201 5.98 -3.99 -0.29
CA SER A 201 4.53 -3.69 -0.15
C SER A 201 4.01 -2.75 -1.24
N TRP A 202 4.86 -1.85 -1.76
CA TRP A 202 4.52 -0.96 -2.88
C TRP A 202 4.10 -1.70 -4.17
N LEU A 203 4.35 -3.00 -4.28
CA LEU A 203 3.86 -3.87 -5.34
C LEU A 203 2.37 -4.21 -5.13
N ASN A 204 1.84 -4.08 -3.92
CA ASN A 204 0.43 -4.26 -3.64
C ASN A 204 -0.37 -3.02 -4.09
N LEU A 205 -1.12 -3.14 -5.18
CA LEU A 205 -1.90 -2.03 -5.72
C LEU A 205 -3.09 -1.63 -4.82
N ALA A 206 -3.46 -2.46 -3.83
CA ALA A 206 -4.46 -2.10 -2.84
C ALA A 206 -4.04 -0.86 -2.04
N GLU A 207 -2.76 -0.70 -1.68
CA GLU A 207 -2.27 0.52 -1.02
C GLU A 207 -2.57 1.79 -1.85
N SER A 208 -2.48 1.68 -3.17
CA SER A 208 -2.68 2.82 -4.07
C SER A 208 -4.13 3.28 -4.09
N ILE A 209 -5.08 2.35 -4.14
CA ILE A 209 -6.52 2.69 -4.11
C ILE A 209 -6.94 3.14 -2.72
N GLN A 210 -6.50 2.47 -1.65
CA GLN A 210 -6.75 2.86 -0.26
C GLN A 210 -6.36 4.33 -0.01
N ARG A 211 -5.18 4.73 -0.45
CA ARG A 211 -4.69 6.11 -0.33
C ARG A 211 -5.61 7.12 -1.01
N ILE A 212 -6.23 6.74 -2.13
CA ILE A 212 -7.20 7.60 -2.83
C ILE A 212 -8.51 7.68 -2.06
N LEU A 213 -9.05 6.54 -1.65
CA LEU A 213 -10.34 6.44 -0.95
C LEU A 213 -10.29 7.18 0.38
N VAL A 214 -9.28 6.89 1.21
CA VAL A 214 -9.10 7.50 2.52
C VAL A 214 -8.89 9.01 2.41
N ARG A 215 -8.08 9.45 1.47
CA ARG A 215 -7.90 10.89 1.24
C ARG A 215 -9.20 11.59 0.86
N ARG A 216 -10.05 10.95 0.06
CA ARG A 216 -11.35 11.53 -0.34
C ARG A 216 -12.38 11.50 0.78
N ALA A 217 -12.32 10.48 1.65
CA ALA A 217 -13.26 10.33 2.73
C ALA A 217 -12.93 11.20 3.95
N ILE A 218 -11.65 11.36 4.29
CA ILE A 218 -11.23 11.82 5.62
C ILE A 218 -10.53 13.19 5.58
N VAL A 219 -9.70 13.46 4.55
CA VAL A 219 -8.92 14.71 4.54
C VAL A 219 -9.81 15.94 4.45
N GLY A 220 -9.62 16.88 5.37
CA GLY A 220 -10.46 18.09 5.50
C GLY A 220 -11.75 17.86 6.27
N GLN A 221 -11.94 16.70 6.88
CA GLN A 221 -13.13 16.36 7.64
C GLN A 221 -12.84 16.37 9.16
N HIS A 222 -13.92 16.43 9.95
CA HIS A 222 -13.85 16.43 11.41
C HIS A 222 -14.75 15.31 11.97
N PRO A 223 -14.34 14.03 11.83
CA PRO A 223 -15.16 12.94 12.33
C PRO A 223 -15.23 12.97 13.86
N THR A 224 -16.43 12.84 14.37
CA THR A 224 -16.71 12.82 15.81
C THR A 224 -16.78 11.40 16.36
N SER A 225 -16.97 10.42 15.50
CA SER A 225 -17.09 9.00 15.87
C SER A 225 -16.54 8.06 14.80
N THR A 226 -16.30 6.81 15.19
CA THR A 226 -15.94 5.73 14.26
C THR A 226 -17.07 5.42 13.27
N ASN A 227 -18.32 5.50 13.71
CA ASN A 227 -19.47 5.22 12.84
C ASN A 227 -19.56 6.25 11.68
N GLU A 228 -19.39 7.52 11.99
CA GLU A 228 -19.35 8.57 10.97
C GLU A 228 -18.22 8.33 9.95
N MET A 229 -17.03 7.94 10.41
CA MET A 229 -15.93 7.59 9.51
C MET A 229 -16.25 6.38 8.65
N LYS A 230 -16.89 5.35 9.21
CA LYS A 230 -17.30 4.14 8.47
C LYS A 230 -18.31 4.50 7.38
N ASP A 231 -19.27 5.37 7.69
CA ASP A 231 -20.27 5.85 6.72
C ASP A 231 -19.61 6.60 5.56
N TRP A 232 -18.67 7.50 5.86
CA TRP A 232 -17.92 8.21 4.83
C TRP A 232 -17.07 7.30 3.96
N LEU A 233 -16.34 6.37 4.56
CA LEU A 233 -15.55 5.39 3.81
C LEU A 233 -16.43 4.53 2.91
N THR A 234 -17.57 4.07 3.42
CA THR A 234 -18.56 3.29 2.65
C THR A 234 -19.13 4.10 1.50
N ALA A 235 -19.49 5.36 1.75
CA ALA A 235 -20.01 6.25 0.71
C ALA A 235 -18.99 6.52 -0.39
N ILE A 236 -17.72 6.73 -0.04
CA ILE A 236 -16.65 6.93 -1.02
C ILE A 236 -16.39 5.68 -1.85
N VAL A 237 -16.40 4.49 -1.25
CA VAL A 237 -16.27 3.21 -1.98
C VAL A 237 -17.41 3.04 -2.99
N ARG A 238 -18.65 3.31 -2.56
CA ARG A 238 -19.81 3.28 -3.46
C ARG A 238 -19.69 4.28 -4.60
N GLY A 239 -19.29 5.52 -4.29
CA GLY A 239 -19.07 6.56 -5.30
C GLY A 239 -17.92 6.24 -6.27
N TRP A 240 -16.86 5.59 -5.78
CA TRP A 240 -15.78 5.11 -6.65
C TRP A 240 -16.28 4.03 -7.63
N ASN A 241 -17.02 3.05 -7.12
CA ASN A 241 -17.52 1.93 -7.92
C ASN A 241 -18.61 2.32 -8.93
N ALA A 242 -19.24 3.51 -8.80
CA ALA A 242 -20.15 4.02 -9.81
C ALA A 242 -19.44 4.36 -11.14
N ALA A 243 -18.15 4.73 -11.09
CA ALA A 243 -17.31 4.98 -12.26
C ALA A 243 -15.84 4.60 -11.94
N PRO A 244 -15.54 3.31 -11.81
CA PRO A 244 -14.23 2.85 -11.39
C PRO A 244 -13.17 3.16 -12.45
N THR A 245 -11.97 3.50 -12.01
CA THR A 245 -10.86 3.81 -12.90
C THR A 245 -9.84 2.66 -12.88
N PRO A 246 -9.60 1.98 -14.00
CA PRO A 246 -8.59 0.94 -14.09
C PRO A 246 -7.18 1.45 -13.75
N PHE A 247 -6.38 0.57 -13.13
CA PHE A 247 -4.99 0.80 -12.83
C PHE A 247 -4.13 -0.07 -13.75
N GLU A 248 -3.23 0.55 -14.50
CA GLU A 248 -2.25 -0.16 -15.32
C GLU A 248 -0.91 -0.23 -14.59
N TRP A 249 -0.37 -1.42 -14.45
CA TRP A 249 0.95 -1.60 -13.86
C TRP A 249 2.03 -1.02 -14.78
N GLY A 250 2.90 -0.17 -14.20
CA GLY A 250 3.98 0.49 -14.95
C GLY A 250 3.53 1.44 -16.05
N GLY A 251 2.23 1.42 -16.40
CA GLY A 251 1.64 2.26 -17.41
C GLY A 251 1.69 3.73 -17.04
N LYS A 252 1.44 4.67 -17.78
CA LYS A 252 1.15 6.11 -17.63
C LYS A 252 1.86 6.88 -16.48
N ARG A 253 2.77 6.27 -15.70
CA ARG A 253 3.44 6.97 -14.59
C ARG A 253 4.33 8.10 -15.12
N ALA A 254 5.09 7.83 -16.16
CA ALA A 254 5.89 8.84 -16.87
C ALA A 254 4.98 9.88 -17.54
N ALA A 255 3.96 9.45 -18.26
CA ALA A 255 2.99 10.33 -18.90
C ALA A 255 2.18 11.16 -17.88
N ARG A 256 1.83 10.60 -16.70
CA ARG A 256 1.21 11.37 -15.63
C ARG A 256 2.15 12.40 -15.02
N ARG A 257 3.41 12.04 -14.83
CA ARG A 257 4.43 12.99 -14.34
C ARG A 257 4.62 14.11 -15.36
N GLN A 258 4.71 13.80 -16.64
CA GLN A 258 4.83 14.78 -17.70
C GLN A 258 3.60 15.70 -17.74
N ARG A 259 2.36 15.18 -17.77
CA ARG A 259 1.14 15.99 -17.71
C ARG A 259 1.03 16.84 -16.45
N ALA A 260 1.51 16.35 -15.30
CA ALA A 260 1.54 17.12 -14.07
C ALA A 260 2.56 18.25 -14.13
N HIS A 261 3.71 17.98 -14.75
CA HIS A 261 4.74 18.96 -15.03
C HIS A 261 4.21 20.05 -15.99
N ASP A 262 3.66 19.64 -17.10
CA ASP A 262 3.11 20.55 -18.13
C ASP A 262 2.00 21.44 -17.56
N ARG A 263 1.07 20.88 -16.76
CA ARG A 263 0.04 21.67 -16.09
C ARG A 263 0.61 22.69 -15.11
N ARG A 264 1.61 22.31 -14.33
CA ARG A 264 2.26 23.23 -13.40
C ARG A 264 2.95 24.37 -14.10
N HIS A 265 3.51 24.11 -15.28
CA HIS A 265 4.25 25.12 -16.04
C HIS A 265 3.37 25.94 -16.98
N ALA A 266 2.26 25.37 -17.46
CA ALA A 266 1.35 26.06 -18.39
C ALA A 266 0.37 27.00 -17.69
N LEU A 267 -0.18 26.59 -16.54
CA LEU A 267 -1.28 27.34 -15.92
C LEU A 267 -0.78 28.48 -15.03
N GLY A 268 0.44 28.44 -14.55
CA GLY A 268 0.89 29.40 -13.56
C GLY A 268 0.01 29.38 -12.31
N GLY A 269 0.10 30.39 -11.49
CA GLY A 269 -0.82 30.61 -10.37
C GLY A 269 -0.36 30.03 -9.06
N SER A 270 -1.25 30.04 -8.08
CA SER A 270 -1.01 29.80 -6.66
C SER A 270 -0.47 28.40 -6.32
N GLY A 271 -0.53 27.45 -7.22
CA GLY A 271 0.09 26.14 -7.07
C GLY A 271 1.61 26.12 -7.13
N GLY A 272 2.27 27.26 -7.02
CA GLY A 272 3.72 27.37 -7.14
C GLY A 272 4.21 27.18 -8.56
N CYS A 273 3.37 27.44 -9.51
CA CYS A 273 3.64 27.24 -10.92
C CYS A 273 4.47 28.38 -11.46
N THR A 274 5.74 28.20 -11.44
CA THR A 274 6.60 28.92 -12.35
C THR A 274 6.57 28.23 -13.71
N ARG A 275 6.41 28.96 -14.79
CA ARG A 275 6.47 28.39 -16.17
C ARG A 275 7.83 27.76 -16.49
N ARG A 276 8.81 27.97 -15.64
CA ARG A 276 10.15 27.36 -15.73
C ARG A 276 10.51 26.74 -14.41
N PRO A 277 11.15 25.57 -14.40
CA PRO A 277 11.70 25.00 -13.18
C PRO A 277 12.57 26.07 -12.51
N ILE A 278 12.40 26.28 -11.21
CA ILE A 278 13.36 27.08 -10.46
C ILE A 278 14.66 26.29 -10.51
N ALA A 279 15.60 26.73 -11.37
CA ALA A 279 16.95 26.23 -11.33
C ALA A 279 17.46 26.55 -9.92
N ARG A 280 17.73 25.54 -9.12
CA ARG A 280 18.45 25.70 -7.86
C ARG A 280 19.77 26.33 -8.25
N ARG A 281 19.95 27.63 -7.99
CA ARG A 281 21.25 28.25 -8.08
C ARG A 281 22.15 27.45 -7.16
N CYS A 282 23.04 26.68 -7.75
CA CYS A 282 24.17 26.13 -7.02
C CYS A 282 24.83 27.33 -6.33
N ARG A 283 24.88 27.34 -5.00
CA ARG A 283 25.67 28.33 -4.29
C ARG A 283 27.08 28.16 -4.82
N ARG A 284 27.52 29.08 -5.68
CA ARG A 284 28.94 29.27 -5.96
C ARG A 284 29.56 29.57 -4.61
N THR A 285 30.34 28.67 -4.09
CA THR A 285 31.32 28.93 -3.06
C THR A 285 32.16 30.09 -3.60
N LEU A 286 31.99 31.26 -3.01
CA LEU A 286 32.91 32.36 -3.18
C LEU A 286 34.24 31.87 -2.59
N SER A 287 35.14 31.42 -3.45
CA SER A 287 36.54 31.29 -3.11
C SER A 287 37.05 32.70 -2.80
N HIS A 288 37.28 32.98 -1.53
CA HIS A 288 38.05 34.14 -1.08
C HIS A 288 39.46 33.96 -1.61
N THR A 289 39.75 34.62 -2.71
CA THR A 289 41.11 34.90 -3.11
C THR A 289 41.61 36.00 -2.18
N ILE A 290 42.38 35.63 -1.17
CA ILE A 290 43.15 36.54 -0.36
C ILE A 290 44.25 37.10 -1.30
N GLY A 291 44.06 38.32 -1.75
CA GLY A 291 45.09 39.06 -2.47
C GLY A 291 46.19 39.47 -1.52
N ASP A 292 47.37 38.93 -1.77
CA ASP A 292 48.62 39.31 -1.15
C ASP A 292 49.01 40.72 -1.66
N HIS A 293 48.80 41.73 -0.86
CA HIS A 293 49.43 43.04 -1.06
C HIS A 293 50.73 43.02 -0.30
N ARG A 294 51.82 42.71 -1.00
CA ARG A 294 53.15 43.15 -0.59
C ARG A 294 53.41 44.50 -1.22
N ALA A 295 53.84 45.34 -0.32
CA ALA A 295 54.31 46.74 -0.54
C ALA A 295 55.51 46.88 -1.50
N ASN A 296 55.52 47.96 -2.13
CA ASN A 296 56.74 48.84 -2.21
C ASN A 296 56.28 50.28 -2.07
#